data_decdef08dc076ad2225ebda8158895f5
#
_entry.id   decdef08dc076ad2225ebda8158895f5
#
_cell.length_a   1.000
_cell.length_b   1.000
_cell.length_c   1.000
_cell.angle_alpha   90.00
_cell.angle_beta   90.00
_cell.angle_gamma   90.00
#
_symmetry.space_group_name_H-M   'P 1'
#
loop_
_entity.id
_entity.type
_entity.pdbx_description
1 polymer ?
#
loop_
_entity_poly.entity_id
_entity_poly.type
_entity_poly.pdbx_seq_one_letter_code
_entity_poly.pdbx_strand_id
1 'polypeptide(L)'
;ALQKIATHHRNNFNIPTIAITGSNGKTIVKEWMYQILSPEMSIARSPNSYNSQIGVPLSVWQLNDSHQLAIFEAGISRPNEMQNLKDIIQPTIGIFTNIGQAHGKNFNDINHKIEEKLKLFTDIDTLIYCLDHKEINESVNKLSLNTFTWSRKDKNADIHFYSIEKEDDRTLIKAYDNRQESKDKSLKITIPFTFLKSS
;
A
#
# COMPACT_ATOMS: atom_id res chain seq x y z
N ALA A 1 -18.87 10.97 15.65
CA ALA A 1 -19.83 11.37 14.62
C ALA A 1 -19.24 11.26 13.23
N LEU A 2 -18.12 11.98 12.88
CA LEU A 2 -17.51 12.00 11.55
C LEU A 2 -17.19 10.61 10.98
N GLN A 3 -16.52 9.73 11.76
CA GLN A 3 -16.17 8.37 11.33
C GLN A 3 -17.41 7.55 10.95
N LYS A 4 -18.47 7.57 11.78
CA LYS A 4 -19.73 6.84 11.50
C LYS A 4 -20.41 7.34 10.23
N ILE A 5 -20.39 8.66 9.99
CA ILE A 5 -20.94 9.26 8.76
C ILE A 5 -20.13 8.79 7.54
N ALA A 6 -18.79 8.80 7.64
CA ALA A 6 -17.92 8.34 6.56
C ALA A 6 -18.08 6.84 6.28
N THR A 7 -18.19 6.00 7.31
CA THR A 7 -18.48 4.56 7.13
C THR A 7 -19.83 4.35 6.44
N HIS A 8 -20.88 5.06 6.87
CA HIS A 8 -22.19 4.98 6.22
C HIS A 8 -22.13 5.42 4.76
N HIS A 9 -21.44 6.51 4.47
CA HIS A 9 -21.23 6.98 3.09
C HIS A 9 -20.47 5.94 2.26
N ARG A 10 -19.37 5.36 2.80
CA ARG A 10 -18.57 4.32 2.13
C ARG A 10 -19.39 3.10 1.73
N ASN A 11 -20.36 2.71 2.54
CA ASN A 11 -21.22 1.54 2.27
C ASN A 11 -22.09 1.67 1.01
N ASN A 12 -22.24 2.88 0.45
CA ASN A 12 -22.99 3.07 -0.79
C ASN A 12 -22.18 2.72 -2.06
N PHE A 13 -20.88 2.47 -1.93
CA PHE A 13 -20.00 2.26 -3.09
C PHE A 13 -19.37 0.87 -3.05
N ASN A 14 -19.67 0.05 -4.05
CA ASN A 14 -19.08 -1.28 -4.23
C ASN A 14 -17.98 -1.22 -5.30
N ILE A 15 -16.90 -0.52 -4.99
CA ILE A 15 -15.74 -0.36 -5.87
C ILE A 15 -14.47 -0.95 -5.22
N PRO A 16 -13.51 -1.44 -6.02
CA PRO A 16 -12.20 -1.82 -5.51
C PRO A 16 -11.59 -0.69 -4.70
N THR A 17 -11.03 -1.01 -3.55
CA THR A 17 -10.46 -0.01 -2.65
C THR A 17 -9.10 -0.46 -2.16
N ILE A 18 -8.08 0.31 -2.51
CA ILE A 18 -6.70 0.08 -2.10
C ILE A 18 -6.42 0.87 -0.83
N ALA A 19 -6.01 0.19 0.23
CA ALA A 19 -5.50 0.83 1.43
C ALA A 19 -3.97 0.70 1.52
N ILE A 20 -3.30 1.80 1.77
CA ILE A 20 -1.84 1.86 1.85
C ILE A 20 -1.43 2.22 3.27
N THR A 21 -0.66 1.35 3.94
CA THR A 21 -0.03 1.65 5.23
C THR A 21 1.48 1.41 5.19
N GLY A 22 2.15 1.78 6.25
CA GLY A 22 3.60 1.67 6.43
C GLY A 22 4.16 2.86 7.19
N SER A 23 5.44 2.84 7.48
CA SER A 23 6.11 3.97 8.16
C SER A 23 6.37 5.12 7.18
N ASN A 24 6.92 4.82 6.01
CA ASN A 24 7.26 5.80 4.98
C ASN A 24 6.71 5.36 3.61
N GLY A 25 6.68 6.28 2.63
CA GLY A 25 6.38 5.98 1.24
C GLY A 25 4.89 5.88 0.89
N LYS A 26 3.96 5.93 1.84
CA LYS A 26 2.51 5.84 1.57
C LYS A 26 2.04 6.83 0.50
N THR A 27 2.32 8.11 0.71
CA THR A 27 1.90 9.18 -0.20
C THR A 27 2.54 9.05 -1.58
N ILE A 28 3.83 8.70 -1.64
CA ILE A 28 4.53 8.49 -2.92
C ILE A 28 3.89 7.34 -3.70
N VAL A 29 3.65 6.20 -3.06
CA VAL A 29 3.01 5.04 -3.70
C VAL A 29 1.61 5.40 -4.19
N LYS A 30 0.80 6.06 -3.38
CA LYS A 30 -0.53 6.54 -3.75
C LYS A 30 -0.48 7.46 -4.98
N GLU A 31 0.41 8.45 -4.99
CA GLU A 31 0.51 9.42 -6.09
C GLU A 31 0.99 8.74 -7.39
N TRP A 32 1.93 7.82 -7.33
CA TRP A 32 2.37 7.08 -8.51
C TRP A 32 1.28 6.16 -9.05
N MET A 33 0.57 5.44 -8.19
CA MET A 33 -0.58 4.64 -8.60
C MET A 33 -1.64 5.50 -9.28
N TYR A 34 -1.96 6.65 -8.70
CA TYR A 34 -2.89 7.59 -9.31
C TYR A 34 -2.42 8.05 -10.70
N GLN A 35 -1.15 8.46 -10.83
CA GLN A 35 -0.61 8.90 -12.11
C GLN A 35 -0.65 7.83 -13.20
N ILE A 36 -0.40 6.58 -12.83
CA ILE A 36 -0.40 5.45 -13.78
C ILE A 36 -1.81 5.06 -14.19
N LEU A 37 -2.76 5.06 -13.25
CA LEU A 37 -4.09 4.49 -13.47
C LEU A 37 -5.14 5.52 -13.88
N SER A 38 -4.97 6.81 -13.52
CA SER A 38 -5.98 7.86 -13.79
C SER A 38 -6.24 8.16 -15.27
N PRO A 39 -5.34 7.87 -16.24
CA PRO A 39 -5.68 7.98 -17.64
C PRO A 39 -6.77 7.01 -18.11
N GLU A 40 -6.94 5.89 -17.40
CA GLU A 40 -7.85 4.80 -17.81
C GLU A 40 -9.09 4.69 -16.91
N MET A 41 -9.06 5.26 -15.69
CA MET A 41 -10.17 5.13 -14.74
C MET A 41 -10.32 6.35 -13.82
N SER A 42 -11.56 6.58 -13.37
CA SER A 42 -11.88 7.61 -12.38
C SER A 42 -11.52 7.12 -10.97
N ILE A 43 -10.64 7.85 -10.29
CA ILE A 43 -10.05 7.40 -9.00
C ILE A 43 -10.30 8.43 -7.90
N ALA A 44 -10.95 7.99 -6.82
CA ALA A 44 -10.95 8.72 -5.56
C ALA A 44 -9.66 8.43 -4.79
N ARG A 45 -9.01 9.44 -4.23
CA ARG A 45 -7.79 9.24 -3.42
C ARG A 45 -7.70 10.19 -2.25
N SER A 46 -6.94 9.80 -1.23
CA SER A 46 -6.61 10.71 -0.12
C SER A 46 -5.92 11.97 -0.64
N PRO A 47 -6.46 13.18 -0.34
CA PRO A 47 -5.75 14.43 -0.62
C PRO A 47 -4.47 14.48 0.21
N ASN A 48 -3.35 14.89 -0.41
CA ASN A 48 -2.06 14.98 0.28
C ASN A 48 -1.79 13.72 1.14
N SER A 49 -1.43 13.90 2.42
CA SER A 49 -1.19 12.84 3.40
C SER A 49 -2.35 12.68 4.40
N TYR A 50 -3.60 12.79 3.94
CA TYR A 50 -4.79 12.60 4.79
C TYR A 50 -4.95 11.13 5.17
N ASN A 51 -4.19 10.69 6.20
CA ASN A 51 -4.09 9.30 6.62
C ASN A 51 -4.47 9.06 8.09
N SER A 52 -4.93 10.10 8.80
CA SER A 52 -5.27 10.05 10.23
C SER A 52 -6.75 9.71 10.49
N GLN A 53 -7.11 9.61 11.76
CA GLN A 53 -8.49 9.40 12.24
C GLN A 53 -9.50 10.48 11.78
N ILE A 54 -9.01 11.63 11.31
CA ILE A 54 -9.82 12.71 10.72
C ILE A 54 -9.63 12.75 9.20
N GLY A 55 -8.40 12.60 8.72
CA GLY A 55 -8.07 12.71 7.29
C GLY A 55 -8.71 11.60 6.45
N VAL A 56 -8.75 10.36 6.95
CA VAL A 56 -9.36 9.23 6.24
C VAL A 56 -10.87 9.43 6.06
N PRO A 57 -11.67 9.77 7.09
CA PRO A 57 -13.08 10.08 6.89
C PRO A 57 -13.35 11.18 5.86
N LEU A 58 -12.55 12.25 5.86
CA LEU A 58 -12.66 13.34 4.89
C LEU A 58 -12.30 12.90 3.47
N SER A 59 -11.35 11.97 3.33
CA SER A 59 -10.98 11.38 2.05
C SER A 59 -12.10 10.50 1.50
N VAL A 60 -12.65 9.63 2.33
CA VAL A 60 -13.75 8.73 1.97
C VAL A 60 -15.01 9.50 1.60
N TRP A 61 -15.27 10.64 2.25
CA TRP A 61 -16.41 11.50 1.93
C TRP A 61 -16.40 12.06 0.50
N GLN A 62 -15.26 12.04 -0.19
CA GLN A 62 -15.15 12.48 -1.59
C GLN A 62 -15.63 11.42 -2.60
N LEU A 63 -15.92 10.20 -2.17
CA LEU A 63 -16.47 9.16 -3.04
C LEU A 63 -17.80 9.59 -3.63
N ASN A 64 -17.99 9.27 -4.90
CA ASN A 64 -19.25 9.43 -5.63
C ASN A 64 -19.36 8.37 -6.73
N ASP A 65 -20.50 8.31 -7.39
CA ASP A 65 -20.85 7.25 -8.38
C ASP A 65 -19.96 7.25 -9.63
N SER A 66 -19.19 8.30 -9.88
CA SER A 66 -18.26 8.35 -11.02
C SER A 66 -16.96 7.60 -10.78
N HIS A 67 -16.62 7.30 -9.53
CA HIS A 67 -15.37 6.64 -9.20
C HIS A 67 -15.43 5.12 -9.43
N GLN A 68 -14.38 4.59 -10.04
CA GLN A 68 -14.22 3.16 -10.36
C GLN A 68 -13.19 2.48 -9.44
N LEU A 69 -12.35 3.27 -8.78
CA LEU A 69 -11.31 2.81 -7.85
C LEU A 69 -11.16 3.84 -6.73
N ALA A 70 -10.85 3.37 -5.53
CA ALA A 70 -10.43 4.25 -4.44
C ALA A 70 -9.02 3.89 -3.94
N ILE A 71 -8.21 4.89 -3.58
CA ILE A 71 -6.86 4.70 -3.04
C ILE A 71 -6.71 5.57 -1.78
N PHE A 72 -6.69 4.95 -0.61
CA PHE A 72 -6.60 5.65 0.66
C PHE A 72 -5.34 5.30 1.44
N GLU A 73 -4.76 6.31 2.08
CA GLU A 73 -3.67 6.13 3.03
C GLU A 73 -4.23 5.89 4.43
N ALA A 74 -3.63 4.98 5.19
CA ALA A 74 -3.93 4.74 6.60
C ALA A 74 -2.66 4.86 7.45
N GLY A 75 -2.68 5.81 8.39
CA GLY A 75 -1.61 6.06 9.35
C GLY A 75 -2.14 6.03 10.78
N ILE A 76 -1.34 5.50 11.70
CA ILE A 76 -1.67 5.45 13.11
C ILE A 76 -0.54 6.03 13.94
N SER A 77 -0.91 6.64 15.05
CA SER A 77 0.00 7.15 16.09
C SER A 77 -0.13 6.38 17.41
N ARG A 78 -1.22 5.64 17.61
CA ARG A 78 -1.52 4.88 18.82
C ARG A 78 -2.09 3.50 18.48
N PRO A 79 -1.97 2.52 19.40
CA PRO A 79 -2.69 1.25 19.29
C PRO A 79 -4.21 1.45 19.19
N ASN A 80 -4.88 0.50 18.56
CA ASN A 80 -6.34 0.44 18.32
C ASN A 80 -6.91 1.53 17.37
N GLU A 81 -6.08 2.34 16.75
CA GLU A 81 -6.52 3.31 15.73
C GLU A 81 -6.79 2.67 14.37
N MET A 82 -6.08 1.59 14.03
CA MET A 82 -6.15 1.01 12.69
C MET A 82 -7.48 0.33 12.41
N GLN A 83 -8.10 -0.30 13.42
CA GLN A 83 -9.40 -0.91 13.25
C GLN A 83 -10.46 0.10 12.81
N ASN A 84 -10.48 1.28 13.44
CA ASN A 84 -11.39 2.35 13.04
C ASN A 84 -11.19 2.79 11.58
N LEU A 85 -9.92 2.86 11.13
CA LEU A 85 -9.60 3.22 9.74
C LEU A 85 -10.02 2.11 8.77
N LYS A 86 -9.85 0.83 9.14
CA LYS A 86 -10.34 -0.31 8.37
C LYS A 86 -11.85 -0.23 8.16
N ASP A 87 -12.61 0.02 9.24
CA ASP A 87 -14.07 0.06 9.21
C ASP A 87 -14.60 1.21 8.32
N ILE A 88 -13.81 2.27 8.16
CA ILE A 88 -14.13 3.41 7.30
C ILE A 88 -13.73 3.13 5.85
N ILE A 89 -12.51 2.62 5.60
CA ILE A 89 -11.95 2.41 4.27
C ILE A 89 -12.58 1.21 3.59
N GLN A 90 -12.77 0.10 4.32
CA GLN A 90 -13.23 -1.20 3.81
C GLN A 90 -12.40 -1.63 2.60
N PRO A 91 -11.10 -1.87 2.76
CA PRO A 91 -10.21 -2.17 1.66
C PRO A 91 -10.49 -3.56 1.08
N THR A 92 -10.30 -3.71 -0.23
CA THR A 92 -10.23 -4.99 -0.93
C THR A 92 -8.79 -5.38 -1.25
N ILE A 93 -7.90 -4.40 -1.41
CA ILE A 93 -6.47 -4.61 -1.67
C ILE A 93 -5.66 -3.84 -0.63
N GLY A 94 -4.66 -4.48 -0.07
CA GLY A 94 -3.72 -3.89 0.87
C GLY A 94 -2.34 -3.65 0.27
N ILE A 95 -1.69 -2.55 0.65
CA ILE A 95 -0.28 -2.31 0.37
C ILE A 95 0.43 -1.95 1.67
N PHE A 96 1.42 -2.77 2.05
CA PHE A 96 2.30 -2.46 3.17
C PHE A 96 3.66 -2.02 2.64
N THR A 97 3.96 -0.71 2.71
CA THR A 97 5.16 -0.15 2.08
C THR A 97 6.45 -0.56 2.79
N ASN A 98 6.58 -0.24 4.05
CA ASN A 98 7.73 -0.58 4.89
C ASN A 98 7.44 -0.36 6.37
N ILE A 99 8.38 -0.78 7.22
CA ILE A 99 8.37 -0.51 8.65
C ILE A 99 9.69 0.15 9.05
N GLY A 100 9.61 1.32 9.65
CA GLY A 100 10.74 1.99 10.26
C GLY A 100 10.86 1.64 11.75
N GLN A 101 12.02 1.92 12.35
CA GLN A 101 12.26 1.65 13.76
C GLN A 101 11.13 2.20 14.65
N ALA A 102 10.86 1.49 15.74
CA ALA A 102 9.81 1.86 16.70
C ALA A 102 10.26 3.03 17.60
N HIS A 103 10.59 4.19 17.03
CA HIS A 103 10.90 5.40 17.79
C HIS A 103 9.67 6.14 18.33
N GLY A 104 8.49 5.50 18.34
CA GLY A 104 7.26 6.11 18.86
C GLY A 104 6.99 5.70 20.30
N LYS A 105 6.77 6.66 21.20
CA LYS A 105 6.41 6.45 22.61
C LYS A 105 5.16 5.59 22.85
N ASN A 106 4.43 5.20 21.78
CA ASN A 106 3.12 4.58 21.87
C ASN A 106 3.08 3.11 21.43
N PHE A 107 4.20 2.55 20.93
CA PHE A 107 4.30 1.14 20.56
C PHE A 107 5.42 0.47 21.36
N ASN A 108 5.14 -0.70 21.91
CA ASN A 108 6.10 -1.42 22.76
C ASN A 108 7.36 -1.81 21.99
N ASP A 109 7.17 -2.30 20.77
CA ASP A 109 8.23 -2.72 19.85
C ASP A 109 7.78 -2.65 18.40
N ILE A 110 8.66 -3.09 17.48
CA ILE A 110 8.39 -3.09 16.04
C ILE A 110 7.29 -4.10 15.67
N ASN A 111 7.23 -5.25 16.33
CA ASN A 111 6.25 -6.31 16.04
C ASN A 111 4.85 -5.83 16.41
N HIS A 112 4.68 -5.25 17.60
CA HIS A 112 3.40 -4.66 18.01
C HIS A 112 2.94 -3.59 17.01
N LYS A 113 3.86 -2.75 16.51
CA LYS A 113 3.54 -1.74 15.48
C LYS A 113 3.12 -2.37 14.15
N ILE A 114 3.74 -3.47 13.74
CA ILE A 114 3.36 -4.23 12.54
C ILE A 114 1.98 -4.85 12.72
N GLU A 115 1.74 -5.54 13.84
CA GLU A 115 0.47 -6.17 14.16
C GLU A 115 -0.68 -5.15 14.15
N GLU A 116 -0.48 -3.97 14.74
CA GLU A 116 -1.47 -2.88 14.70
C GLU A 116 -1.76 -2.44 13.25
N LYS A 117 -0.73 -2.32 12.40
CA LYS A 117 -0.92 -1.94 10.99
C LYS A 117 -1.60 -3.05 10.19
N LEU A 118 -1.32 -4.30 10.47
CA LEU A 118 -1.93 -5.45 9.79
C LEU A 118 -3.43 -5.59 10.07
N LYS A 119 -3.96 -5.00 11.14
CA LYS A 119 -5.42 -4.92 11.38
C LYS A 119 -6.19 -4.26 10.23
N LEU A 120 -5.52 -3.42 9.42
CA LEU A 120 -6.12 -2.83 8.21
C LEU A 120 -6.50 -3.89 7.16
N PHE A 121 -5.87 -5.06 7.20
CA PHE A 121 -5.86 -6.06 6.13
C PHE A 121 -6.52 -7.39 6.49
N THR A 122 -7.36 -7.44 7.51
CA THR A 122 -7.95 -8.70 7.98
C THR A 122 -9.00 -9.30 7.03
N ASP A 123 -9.62 -8.50 6.15
CA ASP A 123 -10.69 -8.95 5.24
C ASP A 123 -10.44 -8.38 3.83
N ILE A 124 -9.27 -8.64 3.26
CA ILE A 124 -8.87 -8.18 1.93
C ILE A 124 -8.67 -9.36 0.97
N ASP A 125 -8.78 -9.08 -0.32
CA ASP A 125 -8.54 -10.08 -1.37
C ASP A 125 -7.04 -10.36 -1.54
N THR A 126 -6.19 -9.34 -1.42
CA THR A 126 -4.74 -9.48 -1.63
C THR A 126 -3.96 -8.43 -0.85
N LEU A 127 -2.88 -8.85 -0.18
CA LEU A 127 -1.88 -7.99 0.45
C LEU A 127 -0.60 -7.92 -0.40
N ILE A 128 -0.21 -6.72 -0.79
CA ILE A 128 1.03 -6.45 -1.54
C ILE A 128 2.11 -5.95 -0.57
N TYR A 129 3.26 -6.62 -0.51
CA TYR A 129 4.38 -6.19 0.35
C TYR A 129 5.73 -6.70 -0.13
N CYS A 130 6.81 -6.14 0.44
CA CYS A 130 8.19 -6.51 0.14
C CYS A 130 8.70 -7.59 1.10
N LEU A 131 9.17 -8.74 0.57
CA LEU A 131 9.76 -9.83 1.35
C LEU A 131 11.08 -9.43 2.04
N ASP A 132 11.77 -8.41 1.55
CA ASP A 132 13.04 -7.94 2.14
C ASP A 132 12.87 -7.34 3.56
N HIS A 133 11.64 -7.04 3.96
CA HIS A 133 11.28 -6.62 5.32
C HIS A 133 10.92 -7.85 6.17
N LYS A 134 11.94 -8.44 6.80
CA LYS A 134 11.84 -9.70 7.55
C LYS A 134 10.71 -9.68 8.58
N GLU A 135 10.60 -8.64 9.38
CA GLU A 135 9.62 -8.54 10.46
C GLU A 135 8.18 -8.47 9.91
N ILE A 136 7.97 -7.80 8.76
CA ILE A 136 6.68 -7.78 8.08
C ILE A 136 6.35 -9.19 7.57
N ASN A 137 7.30 -9.83 6.89
CA ASN A 137 7.12 -11.16 6.31
C ASN A 137 6.79 -12.20 7.40
N GLU A 138 7.52 -12.20 8.52
CA GLU A 138 7.25 -13.07 9.66
C GLU A 138 5.87 -12.86 10.28
N SER A 139 5.39 -11.61 10.31
CA SER A 139 4.08 -11.27 10.84
C SER A 139 2.95 -11.63 9.87
N VAL A 140 3.14 -11.40 8.56
CA VAL A 140 2.16 -11.75 7.53
C VAL A 140 1.99 -13.25 7.40
N ASN A 141 3.08 -14.05 7.50
CA ASN A 141 3.05 -15.51 7.43
C ASN A 141 2.26 -16.17 8.56
N LYS A 142 1.96 -15.45 9.65
CA LYS A 142 1.07 -15.92 10.73
C LYS A 142 -0.42 -15.73 10.40
N LEU A 143 -0.71 -15.02 9.32
CA LEU A 143 -2.06 -14.69 8.89
C LEU A 143 -2.43 -15.49 7.63
N SER A 144 -3.67 -15.91 7.52
CA SER A 144 -4.18 -16.60 6.33
C SER A 144 -4.60 -15.56 5.27
N LEU A 145 -3.64 -14.80 4.74
CA LEU A 145 -3.87 -13.79 3.72
C LEU A 145 -3.37 -14.26 2.36
N ASN A 146 -4.14 -13.97 1.32
CA ASN A 146 -3.61 -14.06 -0.03
C ASN A 146 -2.62 -12.91 -0.24
N THR A 147 -1.43 -13.20 -0.75
CA THR A 147 -0.34 -12.23 -0.85
C THR A 147 0.17 -12.09 -2.27
N PHE A 148 0.62 -10.90 -2.60
CA PHE A 148 1.42 -10.60 -3.76
C PHE A 148 2.74 -9.97 -3.29
N THR A 149 3.83 -10.64 -3.57
CA THR A 149 5.12 -10.31 -2.99
C THR A 149 6.11 -9.79 -4.03
N TRP A 150 6.99 -8.90 -3.60
CA TRP A 150 8.14 -8.51 -4.40
C TRP A 150 9.41 -8.48 -3.55
N SER A 151 10.56 -8.65 -4.20
CA SER A 151 11.85 -8.64 -3.52
C SER A 151 12.99 -8.25 -4.45
N ARG A 152 14.06 -7.72 -3.87
CA ARG A 152 15.36 -7.55 -4.53
C ARG A 152 16.34 -8.67 -4.16
N LYS A 153 16.07 -9.42 -3.11
CA LYS A 153 16.96 -10.43 -2.53
C LYS A 153 16.44 -11.84 -2.74
N ASP A 154 15.14 -12.05 -2.52
CA ASP A 154 14.52 -13.36 -2.64
C ASP A 154 14.02 -13.60 -4.06
N LYS A 155 14.59 -14.61 -4.72
CA LYS A 155 14.24 -15.02 -6.08
C LYS A 155 12.89 -15.72 -6.17
N ASN A 156 12.30 -16.13 -5.03
CA ASN A 156 11.01 -16.80 -4.98
C ASN A 156 9.84 -15.83 -4.82
N ALA A 157 10.08 -14.51 -4.66
CA ALA A 157 9.02 -13.51 -4.67
C ALA A 157 8.23 -13.58 -5.98
N ASP A 158 6.93 -13.21 -5.95
CA ASP A 158 6.11 -13.13 -7.17
C ASP A 158 6.77 -12.24 -8.22
N ILE A 159 7.33 -11.09 -7.79
CA ILE A 159 8.17 -10.23 -8.63
C ILE A 159 9.57 -10.13 -8.01
N HIS A 160 10.57 -10.64 -8.71
CA HIS A 160 11.97 -10.51 -8.30
C HIS A 160 12.70 -9.45 -9.12
N PHE A 161 13.03 -8.31 -8.52
CA PHE A 161 13.82 -7.23 -9.11
C PHE A 161 15.31 -7.55 -9.03
N TYR A 162 15.94 -7.89 -10.15
CA TYR A 162 17.35 -8.30 -10.16
C TYR A 162 18.33 -7.22 -10.64
N SER A 163 17.83 -6.16 -11.33
CA SER A 163 18.66 -5.04 -11.76
C SER A 163 17.88 -3.73 -11.71
N ILE A 164 18.54 -2.66 -11.22
CA ILE A 164 18.08 -1.27 -11.29
C ILE A 164 19.26 -0.44 -11.78
N GLU A 165 19.20 -0.02 -13.03
CA GLU A 165 20.25 0.74 -13.72
C GLU A 165 19.77 2.18 -13.90
N LYS A 166 20.55 3.13 -13.38
CA LYS A 166 20.26 4.57 -13.53
C LYS A 166 21.04 5.08 -14.74
N GLU A 167 20.33 5.64 -15.68
CA GLU A 167 20.86 6.39 -16.82
C GLU A 167 20.62 7.89 -16.58
N ASP A 168 21.14 8.76 -17.44
CA ASP A 168 21.08 10.22 -17.19
C ASP A 168 19.65 10.76 -17.09
N ASP A 169 18.73 10.26 -17.92
CA ASP A 169 17.35 10.73 -18.04
C ASP A 169 16.29 9.70 -17.63
N ARG A 170 16.72 8.49 -17.29
CA ARG A 170 15.80 7.38 -16.96
C ARG A 170 16.39 6.38 -15.99
N THR A 171 15.51 5.61 -15.37
CA THR A 171 15.86 4.42 -14.59
C THR A 171 15.30 3.18 -15.28
N LEU A 172 16.17 2.21 -15.59
CA LEU A 172 15.81 0.92 -16.13
C LEU A 172 15.73 -0.11 -15.00
N ILE A 173 14.58 -0.75 -14.87
CA ILE A 173 14.33 -1.80 -13.90
C ILE A 173 14.09 -3.11 -14.62
N LYS A 174 14.80 -4.17 -14.22
CA LYS A 174 14.64 -5.52 -14.74
C LYS A 174 14.17 -6.45 -13.63
N ALA A 175 13.16 -7.25 -13.92
CA ALA A 175 12.56 -8.18 -12.96
C ALA A 175 12.15 -9.49 -13.63
N TYR A 176 11.86 -10.50 -12.80
CA TYR A 176 11.15 -11.71 -13.19
C TYR A 176 9.77 -11.71 -12.56
N ASP A 177 8.75 -12.03 -13.36
CA ASP A 177 7.40 -12.36 -12.85
C ASP A 177 7.28 -13.88 -12.70
N ASN A 178 7.43 -14.37 -11.48
CA ASN A 178 7.42 -15.81 -11.19
C ASN A 178 6.03 -16.45 -11.26
N ARG A 179 4.97 -15.65 -11.39
CA ARG A 179 3.60 -16.16 -11.57
C ARG A 179 3.32 -16.55 -13.01
N GLN A 180 4.14 -16.10 -13.95
CA GLN A 180 3.99 -16.47 -15.35
C GLN A 180 4.49 -17.90 -15.57
N GLU A 181 3.67 -18.71 -16.26
CA GLU A 181 4.04 -20.07 -16.67
C GLU A 181 4.93 -20.10 -17.92
N SER A 182 5.09 -18.97 -18.60
CA SER A 182 5.92 -18.84 -19.80
C SER A 182 7.40 -19.05 -19.48
N LYS A 183 8.17 -19.53 -20.49
CA LYS A 183 9.63 -19.68 -20.38
C LYS A 183 10.34 -18.33 -20.19
N ASP A 184 9.81 -17.28 -20.78
CA ASP A 184 10.30 -15.91 -20.58
C ASP A 184 9.44 -15.20 -19.55
N LYS A 185 9.97 -15.06 -18.35
CA LYS A 185 9.37 -14.37 -17.20
C LYS A 185 9.93 -12.97 -17.02
N SER A 186 10.73 -12.49 -17.97
CA SER A 186 11.44 -11.21 -17.85
C SER A 186 10.49 -10.02 -18.02
N LEU A 187 10.61 -9.05 -17.12
CA LEU A 187 9.95 -7.76 -17.16
C LEU A 187 11.01 -6.66 -17.30
N LYS A 188 10.73 -5.70 -18.16
CA LYS A 188 11.56 -4.51 -18.33
C LYS A 188 10.69 -3.27 -18.15
N ILE A 189 10.99 -2.47 -17.14
CA ILE A 189 10.26 -1.24 -16.81
C ILE A 189 11.24 -0.07 -16.98
N THR A 190 10.83 0.93 -17.74
CA THR A 190 11.60 2.17 -17.91
C THR A 190 10.85 3.30 -17.22
N ILE A 191 11.49 3.96 -16.26
CA ILE A 191 10.98 5.15 -15.59
C ILE A 191 11.69 6.37 -16.19
N PRO A 192 10.96 7.33 -16.80
CA PRO A 192 11.54 8.45 -17.55
C PRO A 192 12.10 9.56 -16.63
N PHE A 193 12.68 9.22 -15.51
CA PHE A 193 13.40 10.13 -14.62
C PHE A 193 14.36 9.35 -13.73
N THR A 194 15.42 10.00 -13.32
CA THR A 194 16.29 9.48 -12.27
C THR A 194 15.76 9.93 -10.92
N PHE A 195 15.57 9.01 -9.98
CA PHE A 195 15.35 9.39 -8.59
C PHE A 195 16.48 10.32 -8.16
N LEU A 196 16.13 11.53 -7.73
CA LEU A 196 17.07 12.54 -7.27
C LEU A 196 18.12 11.90 -6.36
N LYS A 197 19.38 12.22 -6.60
CA LYS A 197 20.46 11.89 -5.68
C LYS A 197 20.03 12.40 -4.30
N SER A 198 19.86 11.49 -3.33
CA SER A 198 19.90 11.88 -1.93
C SER A 198 21.28 12.44 -1.68
N SER A 199 21.37 13.76 -1.61
CA SER A 199 22.50 14.49 -1.07
C SER A 199 22.71 14.14 0.39
#